data_63398d3cf5ecbc40bf1eaacf7bdc3625
#
_entry.id   63398d3cf5ecbc40bf1eaacf7bdc3625
#
_cell.length_a   1.000
_cell.length_b   1.000
_cell.length_c   1.000
_cell.angle_alpha   90.00
_cell.angle_beta   90.00
_cell.angle_gamma   90.00
#
_symmetry.space_group_name_H-M   'P 1'
#
loop_
_entity.id
_entity.type
_entity.pdbx_description
1 polymer ?
#
loop_
_entity_poly.entity_id
_entity_poly.type
_entity_poly.pdbx_seq_one_letter_code
_entity_poly.pdbx_strand_id
1 'polypeptide(L)'
;MKYYELDNILTKKAHYNFVIGERSNGKTTALLRHIVRDYYESGRRGAIIRQMEEDIKGHKGASLFSGMIEGGMIDELTDGKYQGVKYFNRAYYLGKQDEMDQWTYEKEPFAHIFALSQSLHYKSNSYPNVGTIMFDEFMRHDHVYLVDEVSLFLNLVSTIVREKDIATIFLVANTVSWNSPYFKTFGLKNVSQMKPGDLATVEFKRKRPTGVEIATTIAIEYCENTAEYGGKASDVYFNVDDVRVTDMITDGSFAVANYPKCPHHFTAKNVKLTCWILTDETILRCRLMKVGREVFFFVDSIKRFVKLPGETIGTMQPDWERYEAIRDKRRDLTYSLEFSSDPTHFTNPTMPYADRRTRWLPEALRANRIFFESNEAGEELMYYIALATKRSVAAL
;
A
#
# COMPACT_ATOMS: atom_id res chain seq x y z
N MET A 1 24.78 -13.43 0.02
CA MET A 1 23.42 -12.97 -0.38
C MET A 1 23.12 -11.70 0.38
N LYS A 2 22.92 -10.56 -0.28
CA LYS A 2 22.66 -9.29 0.43
C LYS A 2 21.16 -9.07 0.51
N TYR A 3 20.57 -9.31 1.68
CA TYR A 3 19.17 -9.01 1.95
C TYR A 3 18.99 -7.50 2.13
N TYR A 4 17.75 -7.03 1.98
CA TYR A 4 17.39 -5.65 2.29
C TYR A 4 17.76 -5.31 3.74
N GLU A 5 18.35 -4.14 3.93
CA GLU A 5 18.71 -3.58 5.22
C GLU A 5 18.07 -2.21 5.40
N LEU A 6 17.71 -1.87 6.63
CA LEU A 6 17.01 -0.62 6.96
C LEU A 6 17.89 0.62 7.00
N ASP A 7 19.20 0.46 6.82
CA ASP A 7 20.18 1.53 7.09
C ASP A 7 19.90 2.79 6.32
N ASN A 8 19.53 2.69 5.04
CA ASN A 8 19.25 3.85 4.20
C ASN A 8 18.03 4.63 4.69
N ILE A 9 16.90 3.97 4.91
CA ILE A 9 15.66 4.64 5.32
C ILE A 9 15.78 5.21 6.74
N LEU A 10 16.49 4.54 7.64
CA LEU A 10 16.75 5.01 9.01
C LEU A 10 17.56 6.32 9.05
N THR A 11 18.44 6.57 8.05
CA THR A 11 19.17 7.85 7.94
C THR A 11 18.23 9.05 7.84
N LYS A 12 17.01 8.85 7.35
CA LYS A 12 16.03 9.92 7.19
C LYS A 12 15.36 10.34 8.49
N LYS A 13 15.49 9.56 9.57
CA LYS A 13 14.89 9.82 10.88
C LYS A 13 13.40 10.19 10.78
N ALA A 14 12.70 9.55 9.84
CA ALA A 14 11.30 9.84 9.58
C ALA A 14 10.39 9.18 10.62
N HIS A 15 9.26 9.80 10.89
CA HIS A 15 8.23 9.27 11.79
C HIS A 15 7.51 8.07 11.16
N TYR A 16 7.24 8.17 9.85
CA TYR A 16 6.64 7.11 9.05
C TYR A 16 7.59 6.74 7.92
N ASN A 17 7.83 5.44 7.77
CA ASN A 17 8.75 4.88 6.80
C ASN A 17 8.02 3.84 5.94
N PHE A 18 7.83 4.15 4.67
CA PHE A 18 7.24 3.24 3.70
C PHE A 18 8.35 2.46 3.02
N VAL A 19 8.32 1.15 3.11
CA VAL A 19 9.29 0.24 2.50
C VAL A 19 8.57 -0.63 1.50
N ILE A 20 8.75 -0.34 0.22
CA ILE A 20 8.13 -1.07 -0.88
C ILE A 20 9.19 -1.75 -1.74
N GLY A 21 8.82 -2.80 -2.44
CA GLY A 21 9.75 -3.51 -3.32
C GLY A 21 9.28 -4.91 -3.65
N GLU A 22 10.12 -5.66 -4.31
CA GLU A 22 9.83 -7.02 -4.75
C GLU A 22 9.48 -7.97 -3.62
N ARG A 23 8.78 -9.04 -4.00
CA ARG A 23 8.53 -10.16 -3.09
C ARG A 23 9.87 -10.86 -2.77
N SER A 24 9.98 -11.34 -1.53
CA SER A 24 11.12 -12.14 -1.06
C SER A 24 12.49 -11.42 -0.99
N ASN A 25 12.54 -10.10 -1.11
CA ASN A 25 13.80 -9.34 -0.94
C ASN A 25 14.23 -9.11 0.53
N GLY A 26 13.50 -9.69 1.50
CA GLY A 26 13.87 -9.64 2.92
C GLY A 26 13.35 -8.46 3.74
N LYS A 27 12.47 -7.60 3.20
CA LYS A 27 11.90 -6.43 3.91
C LYS A 27 11.32 -6.75 5.28
N THR A 28 10.41 -7.73 5.33
CA THR A 28 9.79 -8.19 6.57
C THR A 28 10.83 -8.71 7.56
N THR A 29 11.76 -9.53 7.08
CA THR A 29 12.86 -10.08 7.91
C THR A 29 13.76 -8.98 8.47
N ALA A 30 14.12 -7.96 7.67
CA ALA A 30 14.92 -6.84 8.12
C ALA A 30 14.25 -6.08 9.29
N LEU A 31 12.95 -5.88 9.22
CA LEU A 31 12.19 -5.25 10.31
C LEU A 31 12.04 -6.14 11.55
N LEU A 32 11.81 -7.43 11.37
CA LEU A 32 11.78 -8.36 12.49
C LEU A 32 13.15 -8.43 13.20
N ARG A 33 14.24 -8.43 12.44
CA ARG A 33 15.62 -8.31 12.97
C ARG A 33 15.81 -7.02 13.75
N HIS A 34 15.34 -5.90 13.21
CA HIS A 34 15.40 -4.60 13.89
C HIS A 34 14.63 -4.60 15.21
N ILE A 35 13.42 -5.18 15.25
CA ILE A 35 12.61 -5.30 16.47
C ILE A 35 13.33 -6.15 17.53
N VAL A 36 13.90 -7.29 17.15
CA VAL A 36 14.64 -8.16 18.09
C VAL A 36 15.88 -7.45 18.64
N ARG A 37 16.65 -6.82 17.78
CA ARG A 37 17.87 -6.08 18.14
C ARG A 37 17.53 -4.90 19.07
N ASP A 38 16.54 -4.08 18.71
CA ASP A 38 16.11 -2.92 19.51
C ASP A 38 15.65 -3.34 20.92
N TYR A 39 14.94 -4.47 21.02
CA TYR A 39 14.56 -5.01 22.32
C TYR A 39 15.78 -5.50 23.12
N TYR A 40 16.70 -6.20 22.48
CA TYR A 40 17.89 -6.74 23.13
C TYR A 40 18.81 -5.63 23.66
N GLU A 41 19.04 -4.59 22.86
CA GLU A 41 19.96 -3.50 23.18
C GLU A 41 19.34 -2.43 24.12
N SER A 42 18.08 -2.09 23.91
CA SER A 42 17.42 -0.95 24.57
C SER A 42 16.22 -1.31 25.45
N GLY A 43 15.74 -2.55 25.39
CA GLY A 43 14.51 -2.99 26.02
C GLY A 43 13.23 -2.46 25.34
N ARG A 44 13.32 -1.78 24.20
CA ARG A 44 12.15 -1.26 23.48
C ARG A 44 11.45 -2.38 22.72
N ARG A 45 10.14 -2.45 22.87
CA ARG A 45 9.32 -3.50 22.26
C ARG A 45 8.90 -3.16 20.86
N GLY A 46 8.62 -4.21 20.08
CA GLY A 46 7.97 -4.09 18.78
C GLY A 46 6.45 -4.18 18.87
N ALA A 47 5.77 -3.54 17.91
CA ALA A 47 4.36 -3.75 17.64
C ALA A 47 4.20 -4.10 16.15
N ILE A 48 3.69 -5.29 15.87
CA ILE A 48 3.50 -5.81 14.53
C ILE A 48 2.02 -5.73 14.21
N ILE A 49 1.65 -5.14 13.08
CA ILE A 49 0.27 -4.99 12.64
C ILE A 49 0.09 -5.80 11.35
N ARG A 50 -0.95 -6.60 11.32
CA ARG A 50 -1.49 -7.26 10.11
C ARG A 50 -2.91 -6.77 9.88
N GLN A 51 -3.40 -6.86 8.65
CA GLN A 51 -4.72 -6.34 8.35
C GLN A 51 -5.84 -7.17 9.00
N MET A 52 -5.80 -8.48 8.83
CA MET A 52 -6.88 -9.37 9.27
C MET A 52 -6.51 -10.19 10.49
N GLU A 53 -7.50 -10.55 11.28
CA GLU A 53 -7.30 -11.38 12.47
C GLU A 53 -6.82 -12.79 12.14
N GLU A 54 -7.24 -13.32 11.00
CA GLU A 54 -6.85 -14.62 10.50
C GLU A 54 -5.35 -14.72 10.19
N ASP A 55 -4.70 -13.58 9.95
CA ASP A 55 -3.25 -13.51 9.64
C ASP A 55 -2.37 -13.55 10.89
N ILE A 56 -2.98 -13.42 12.07
CA ILE A 56 -2.24 -13.40 13.34
C ILE A 56 -2.61 -14.56 14.28
N LYS A 57 -3.62 -15.38 13.93
CA LYS A 57 -4.08 -16.51 14.75
C LYS A 57 -3.30 -17.80 14.48
N GLY A 58 -3.20 -18.63 15.51
CA GLY A 58 -2.71 -20.00 15.43
C GLY A 58 -1.33 -20.10 14.78
N HIS A 59 -1.20 -21.00 13.82
CA HIS A 59 0.06 -21.27 13.13
C HIS A 59 0.62 -20.05 12.41
N LYS A 60 -0.22 -19.22 11.78
CA LYS A 60 0.25 -18.02 11.06
C LYS A 60 0.96 -17.03 11.99
N GLY A 61 0.37 -16.74 13.15
CA GLY A 61 1.03 -15.89 14.14
C GLY A 61 2.30 -16.55 14.70
N ALA A 62 2.26 -17.85 14.99
CA ALA A 62 3.40 -18.57 15.54
C ALA A 62 4.58 -18.66 14.55
N SER A 63 4.33 -18.78 13.25
CA SER A 63 5.37 -18.97 12.23
C SER A 63 6.08 -17.70 11.77
N LEU A 64 5.67 -16.52 12.25
CA LEU A 64 6.25 -15.25 11.79
C LEU A 64 7.77 -15.16 11.97
N PHE A 65 8.29 -15.73 13.05
CA PHE A 65 9.74 -15.77 13.35
C PHE A 65 10.41 -17.08 12.97
N SER A 66 9.72 -18.07 12.38
CA SER A 66 10.25 -19.41 12.13
C SER A 66 11.53 -19.37 11.28
N GLY A 67 11.53 -18.61 10.18
CA GLY A 67 12.73 -18.49 9.33
C GLY A 67 13.92 -17.85 10.03
N MET A 68 13.70 -16.97 11.00
CA MET A 68 14.77 -16.38 11.80
C MET A 68 15.33 -17.36 12.83
N ILE A 69 14.46 -18.21 13.40
CA ILE A 69 14.86 -19.28 14.35
C ILE A 69 15.68 -20.33 13.58
N GLU A 70 15.14 -20.86 12.49
CA GLU A 70 15.80 -21.87 11.65
C GLU A 70 17.13 -21.39 11.08
N GLY A 71 17.23 -20.12 10.73
CA GLY A 71 18.45 -19.48 10.24
C GLY A 71 19.44 -19.07 11.31
N GLY A 72 19.17 -19.33 12.61
CA GLY A 72 20.08 -18.95 13.72
C GLY A 72 20.16 -17.43 13.97
N MET A 73 19.28 -16.63 13.34
CA MET A 73 19.34 -15.17 13.43
C MET A 73 19.00 -14.64 14.82
N ILE A 74 18.16 -15.34 15.58
CA ILE A 74 17.83 -14.94 16.96
C ILE A 74 19.07 -15.03 17.84
N ASP A 75 19.82 -16.11 17.71
CA ASP A 75 21.08 -16.32 18.41
C ASP A 75 22.13 -15.25 18.09
N GLU A 76 22.32 -14.99 16.79
CA GLU A 76 23.20 -13.93 16.28
C GLU A 76 22.83 -12.53 16.82
N LEU A 77 21.54 -12.16 16.78
CA LEU A 77 21.05 -10.84 17.19
C LEU A 77 21.06 -10.60 18.70
N THR A 78 21.24 -11.66 19.47
CA THR A 78 21.20 -11.63 20.93
C THR A 78 22.48 -12.13 21.59
N ASP A 79 23.59 -12.11 20.84
CA ASP A 79 24.93 -12.52 21.30
C ASP A 79 24.94 -13.90 21.97
N GLY A 80 24.19 -14.85 21.40
CA GLY A 80 24.08 -16.21 21.94
C GLY A 80 23.14 -16.38 23.13
N LYS A 81 22.48 -15.33 23.57
CA LYS A 81 21.64 -15.38 24.79
C LYS A 81 20.30 -16.09 24.58
N TYR A 82 19.71 -15.97 23.38
CA TYR A 82 18.41 -16.57 23.05
C TYR A 82 18.49 -17.29 21.70
N GLN A 83 17.83 -18.44 21.58
CA GLN A 83 17.83 -19.27 20.38
C GLN A 83 16.43 -19.41 19.77
N GLY A 84 15.38 -19.03 20.49
CA GLY A 84 14.01 -19.24 20.04
C GLY A 84 13.06 -18.11 20.35
N VAL A 85 11.88 -18.21 19.76
CA VAL A 85 10.76 -17.30 19.98
C VAL A 85 9.51 -18.12 20.23
N LYS A 86 8.79 -17.80 21.31
CA LYS A 86 7.47 -18.35 21.63
C LYS A 86 6.39 -17.34 21.29
N TYR A 87 5.38 -17.78 20.55
CA TYR A 87 4.15 -17.03 20.36
C TYR A 87 3.10 -17.47 21.39
N PHE A 88 2.60 -16.52 22.15
CA PHE A 88 1.54 -16.76 23.12
C PHE A 88 0.69 -15.50 23.32
N ASN A 89 -0.61 -15.62 23.24
CA ASN A 89 -1.58 -14.55 23.50
C ASN A 89 -1.27 -13.23 22.76
N ARG A 90 -1.04 -13.33 21.43
CA ARG A 90 -0.71 -12.19 20.56
C ARG A 90 0.57 -11.44 20.96
N ALA A 91 1.50 -12.14 21.58
CA ALA A 91 2.80 -11.62 21.94
C ALA A 91 3.90 -12.63 21.66
N TYR A 92 5.13 -12.13 21.49
CA TYR A 92 6.32 -12.91 21.21
C TYR A 92 7.32 -12.77 22.36
N TYR A 93 7.85 -13.90 22.80
CA TYR A 93 8.76 -14.01 23.94
C TYR A 93 10.09 -14.65 23.47
N LEU A 94 11.22 -14.06 23.84
CA LEU A 94 12.51 -14.66 23.59
C LEU A 94 12.71 -15.87 24.51
N GLY A 95 13.30 -16.93 23.96
CA GLY A 95 13.55 -18.18 24.63
C GLY A 95 15.00 -18.62 24.52
N LYS A 96 15.51 -19.20 25.60
CA LYS A 96 16.78 -19.86 25.64
C LYS A 96 16.61 -21.34 25.92
N GLN A 97 17.47 -22.15 25.35
CA GLN A 97 17.57 -23.58 25.57
C GLN A 97 18.74 -23.85 26.50
N ASP A 98 18.56 -24.69 27.51
CA ASP A 98 19.63 -25.11 28.40
C ASP A 98 20.37 -26.34 27.85
N GLU A 99 21.39 -26.79 28.57
CA GLU A 99 22.21 -27.97 28.20
C GLU A 99 21.41 -29.29 28.16
N MET A 100 20.22 -29.31 28.76
CA MET A 100 19.30 -30.47 28.78
C MET A 100 18.16 -30.31 27.75
N ASP A 101 18.31 -29.42 26.75
CA ASP A 101 17.31 -29.11 25.75
C ASP A 101 15.97 -28.56 26.30
N GLN A 102 15.97 -28.02 27.52
CA GLN A 102 14.77 -27.43 28.10
C GLN A 102 14.67 -25.95 27.75
N TRP A 103 13.46 -25.54 27.32
CA TRP A 103 13.20 -24.16 26.95
C TRP A 103 12.74 -23.32 28.14
N THR A 104 13.39 -22.19 28.33
CA THR A 104 12.98 -21.14 29.26
C THR A 104 12.69 -19.86 28.48
N TYR A 105 11.55 -19.22 28.72
CA TYR A 105 11.12 -18.01 28.03
C TYR A 105 11.11 -16.81 28.96
N GLU A 106 11.40 -15.62 28.38
CA GLU A 106 11.28 -14.36 29.11
C GLU A 106 9.84 -14.17 29.61
N LYS A 107 9.69 -13.47 30.76
CA LYS A 107 8.38 -13.13 31.33
C LYS A 107 7.67 -12.03 30.54
N GLU A 108 8.44 -11.10 30.01
CA GLU A 108 7.95 -9.95 29.26
C GLU A 108 8.12 -10.20 27.77
N PRO A 109 7.12 -9.83 26.97
CA PRO A 109 7.20 -9.97 25.53
C PRO A 109 8.15 -8.92 24.93
N PHE A 110 8.89 -9.29 23.91
CA PHE A 110 9.68 -8.35 23.11
C PHE A 110 8.85 -7.70 21.99
N ALA A 111 7.76 -8.33 21.57
CA ALA A 111 6.86 -7.77 20.58
C ALA A 111 5.40 -8.21 20.80
N HIS A 112 4.47 -7.35 20.37
CA HIS A 112 3.05 -7.65 20.29
C HIS A 112 2.60 -7.68 18.83
N ILE A 113 1.56 -8.47 18.53
CA ILE A 113 0.95 -8.49 17.20
C ILE A 113 -0.53 -8.11 17.25
N PHE A 114 -0.95 -7.31 16.29
CA PHE A 114 -2.27 -6.70 16.22
C PHE A 114 -2.93 -6.98 14.88
N ALA A 115 -4.23 -7.23 14.89
CA ALA A 115 -5.06 -7.22 13.70
C ALA A 115 -5.74 -5.86 13.56
N LEU A 116 -5.55 -5.19 12.44
CA LEU A 116 -6.17 -3.88 12.18
C LEU A 116 -7.70 -3.97 12.20
N SER A 117 -8.26 -5.08 11.68
CA SER A 117 -9.69 -5.38 11.73
C SER A 117 -10.28 -5.43 13.15
N GLN A 118 -9.42 -5.60 14.16
CA GLN A 118 -9.79 -5.67 15.57
C GLN A 118 -9.32 -4.45 16.37
N SER A 119 -8.94 -3.36 15.70
CA SER A 119 -8.32 -2.19 16.34
C SER A 119 -9.13 -1.59 17.50
N LEU A 120 -10.44 -1.67 17.44
CA LEU A 120 -11.32 -1.16 18.49
C LEU A 120 -11.20 -1.92 19.82
N HIS A 121 -10.84 -3.21 19.78
CA HIS A 121 -10.71 -4.04 20.98
C HIS A 121 -9.43 -3.79 21.76
N TYR A 122 -8.45 -3.10 21.20
CA TYR A 122 -7.17 -2.81 21.87
C TYR A 122 -7.17 -1.52 22.68
N LYS A 123 -8.19 -0.68 22.58
CA LYS A 123 -8.23 0.67 23.17
C LYS A 123 -8.03 0.73 24.69
N SER A 124 -8.42 -0.31 25.40
CA SER A 124 -8.31 -0.37 26.89
C SER A 124 -6.98 -0.91 27.39
N ASN A 125 -6.13 -1.44 26.52
CA ASN A 125 -4.87 -2.05 26.88
C ASN A 125 -3.72 -1.02 26.88
N SER A 126 -2.68 -1.28 27.66
CA SER A 126 -1.45 -0.50 27.68
C SER A 126 -0.32 -1.33 27.06
N TYR A 127 0.45 -0.71 26.19
CA TYR A 127 1.61 -1.32 25.52
C TYR A 127 2.85 -0.49 25.85
N PRO A 128 3.44 -0.66 27.04
CA PRO A 128 4.55 0.20 27.45
C PRO A 128 5.80 -0.06 26.61
N ASN A 129 6.60 0.99 26.42
CA ASN A 129 7.93 0.93 25.84
C ASN A 129 7.99 0.38 24.41
N VAL A 130 7.00 0.70 23.55
CA VAL A 130 7.04 0.34 22.13
C VAL A 130 7.89 1.38 21.38
N GLY A 131 8.99 0.92 20.79
CA GLY A 131 9.92 1.75 20.01
C GLY A 131 9.74 1.62 18.49
N THR A 132 9.28 0.46 18.03
CA THR A 132 9.10 0.17 16.61
C THR A 132 7.71 -0.37 16.34
N ILE A 133 7.00 0.25 15.39
CA ILE A 133 5.70 -0.23 14.89
C ILE A 133 5.89 -0.65 13.44
N MET A 134 5.51 -1.86 13.10
CA MET A 134 5.56 -2.43 11.76
C MET A 134 4.16 -2.78 11.29
N PHE A 135 3.70 -2.18 10.20
CA PHE A 135 2.52 -2.65 9.49
C PHE A 135 2.95 -3.44 8.26
N ASP A 136 2.83 -4.74 8.34
CA ASP A 136 3.25 -5.65 7.29
C ASP A 136 2.10 -5.96 6.33
N GLU A 137 2.40 -5.97 5.04
CA GLU A 137 1.43 -6.15 3.95
C GLU A 137 0.32 -5.08 3.91
N PHE A 138 0.69 -3.77 4.07
CA PHE A 138 -0.29 -2.69 4.04
C PHE A 138 -0.95 -2.49 2.66
N MET A 139 -0.36 -2.99 1.57
CA MET A 139 -0.95 -2.97 0.23
C MET A 139 -1.56 -4.32 -0.13
N ARG A 140 -2.70 -4.26 -0.83
CA ARG A 140 -3.45 -5.45 -1.23
C ARG A 140 -3.59 -5.56 -2.74
N HIS A 141 -3.44 -6.77 -3.27
CA HIS A 141 -3.64 -7.07 -4.69
C HIS A 141 -5.09 -6.89 -5.15
N ASP A 142 -6.04 -7.14 -4.26
CA ASP A 142 -7.47 -7.07 -4.58
C ASP A 142 -8.06 -5.67 -4.38
N HIS A 143 -7.24 -4.68 -3.99
CA HIS A 143 -7.65 -3.32 -3.62
C HIS A 143 -8.76 -3.26 -2.54
N VAL A 144 -8.97 -4.36 -1.82
CA VAL A 144 -10.01 -4.48 -0.81
C VAL A 144 -9.46 -4.11 0.56
N TYR A 145 -9.55 -2.83 0.91
CA TYR A 145 -9.20 -2.29 2.21
C TYR A 145 -10.39 -2.33 3.19
N LEU A 146 -10.13 -2.26 4.48
CA LEU A 146 -11.16 -2.05 5.48
C LEU A 146 -11.82 -0.67 5.30
N VAL A 147 -13.04 -0.51 5.78
CA VAL A 147 -13.68 0.82 5.79
C VAL A 147 -12.85 1.77 6.66
N ASP A 148 -12.49 2.91 6.10
CA ASP A 148 -11.63 3.93 6.76
C ASP A 148 -10.31 3.36 7.31
N GLU A 149 -9.69 2.43 6.58
CA GLU A 149 -8.54 1.65 7.04
C GLU A 149 -7.38 2.52 7.54
N VAL A 150 -7.06 3.61 6.85
CA VAL A 150 -5.96 4.50 7.28
C VAL A 150 -6.30 5.17 8.61
N SER A 151 -7.56 5.55 8.82
CA SER A 151 -8.01 6.09 10.11
C SER A 151 -7.96 5.05 11.21
N LEU A 152 -8.33 3.80 10.92
CA LEU A 152 -8.18 2.68 11.87
C LEU A 152 -6.72 2.45 12.24
N PHE A 153 -5.82 2.48 11.24
CA PHE A 153 -4.38 2.36 11.46
C PHE A 153 -3.84 3.47 12.34
N LEU A 154 -4.13 4.73 12.05
CA LEU A 154 -3.67 5.88 12.85
C LEU A 154 -4.24 5.85 14.28
N ASN A 155 -5.48 5.41 14.45
CA ASN A 155 -6.08 5.22 15.78
C ASN A 155 -5.42 4.07 16.57
N LEU A 156 -5.04 2.98 15.88
CA LEU A 156 -4.30 1.87 16.51
C LEU A 156 -2.90 2.33 16.92
N VAL A 157 -2.17 3.04 16.05
CA VAL A 157 -0.88 3.66 16.37
C VAL A 157 -1.00 4.55 17.60
N SER A 158 -1.99 5.44 17.62
CA SER A 158 -2.26 6.32 18.78
C SER A 158 -2.53 5.53 20.06
N THR A 159 -3.21 4.38 19.96
CA THR A 159 -3.47 3.49 21.10
C THR A 159 -2.20 2.84 21.61
N ILE A 160 -1.30 2.44 20.71
CA ILE A 160 -0.02 1.78 21.07
C ILE A 160 0.94 2.79 21.70
N VAL A 161 1.10 3.97 21.09
CA VAL A 161 2.10 4.97 21.51
C VAL A 161 1.66 5.74 22.79
N ARG A 162 0.37 6.03 22.97
CA ARG A 162 -0.24 6.70 24.16
C ARG A 162 0.64 7.73 24.85
N GLU A 163 0.91 8.86 24.20
CA GLU A 163 1.60 10.04 24.80
C GLU A 163 3.00 9.76 25.37
N LYS A 164 3.56 8.58 25.11
CA LYS A 164 4.93 8.21 25.49
C LYS A 164 5.84 8.30 24.28
N ASP A 165 7.05 7.90 24.46
CA ASP A 165 8.16 8.03 23.50
C ASP A 165 7.77 7.88 22.03
N ILE A 166 8.43 8.64 21.17
CA ILE A 166 8.20 8.62 19.72
C ILE A 166 8.63 7.26 19.17
N ALA A 167 7.66 6.45 18.77
CA ALA A 167 7.93 5.22 18.05
C ALA A 167 8.23 5.52 16.57
N THR A 168 9.14 4.75 15.97
CA THR A 168 9.37 4.74 14.53
C THR A 168 8.38 3.79 13.88
N ILE A 169 7.66 4.27 12.87
CA ILE A 169 6.58 3.51 12.24
C ILE A 169 7.03 3.10 10.84
N PHE A 170 6.89 1.81 10.53
CA PHE A 170 7.19 1.23 9.23
C PHE A 170 5.92 0.63 8.61
N LEU A 171 5.68 0.95 7.34
CA LEU A 171 4.66 0.32 6.53
C LEU A 171 5.37 -0.44 5.41
N VAL A 172 5.21 -1.76 5.40
CA VAL A 172 5.94 -2.66 4.50
C VAL A 172 4.99 -3.35 3.56
N ALA A 173 5.31 -3.38 2.30
CA ALA A 173 4.55 -4.16 1.33
C ALA A 173 5.40 -4.54 0.10
N ASN A 174 4.89 -5.55 -0.62
CA ASN A 174 5.34 -5.78 -1.98
C ASN A 174 4.76 -4.69 -2.91
N THR A 175 5.43 -4.45 -4.03
CA THR A 175 4.94 -3.56 -5.07
C THR A 175 3.73 -4.17 -5.77
N VAL A 176 2.55 -3.90 -5.24
CA VAL A 176 1.28 -4.45 -5.73
C VAL A 176 0.55 -3.43 -6.59
N SER A 177 0.40 -2.22 -6.06
CA SER A 177 -0.29 -1.12 -6.73
C SER A 177 0.20 0.21 -6.18
N TRP A 178 0.37 1.21 -7.07
CA TRP A 178 0.62 2.60 -6.63
C TRP A 178 -0.66 3.30 -6.14
N ASN A 179 -1.85 2.74 -6.42
CA ASN A 179 -3.13 3.25 -5.93
C ASN A 179 -3.44 2.69 -4.55
N SER A 180 -2.85 3.29 -3.52
CA SER A 180 -3.08 2.92 -2.13
C SER A 180 -3.69 4.08 -1.35
N PRO A 181 -4.69 3.85 -0.48
CA PRO A 181 -5.24 4.88 0.39
C PRO A 181 -4.17 5.45 1.33
N TYR A 182 -3.14 4.66 1.65
CA TYR A 182 -2.01 5.11 2.47
C TYR A 182 -1.19 6.17 1.74
N PHE A 183 -0.79 5.93 0.49
CA PHE A 183 -0.02 6.93 -0.27
C PHE A 183 -0.78 8.24 -0.40
N LYS A 184 -2.09 8.17 -0.66
CA LYS A 184 -2.95 9.37 -0.77
C LYS A 184 -3.04 10.13 0.54
N THR A 185 -3.36 9.45 1.65
CA THR A 185 -3.50 10.10 2.96
C THR A 185 -2.18 10.68 3.47
N PHE A 186 -1.07 10.01 3.21
CA PHE A 186 0.26 10.46 3.58
C PHE A 186 0.91 11.39 2.55
N GLY A 187 0.17 11.84 1.52
CA GLY A 187 0.64 12.79 0.52
C GLY A 187 1.82 12.30 -0.31
N LEU A 188 2.03 10.99 -0.40
CA LEU A 188 3.07 10.37 -1.20
C LEU A 188 2.61 10.32 -2.66
N LYS A 189 2.90 11.38 -3.38
CA LYS A 189 2.58 11.52 -4.79
C LYS A 189 3.66 10.87 -5.65
N ASN A 190 3.26 10.37 -6.83
CA ASN A 190 4.16 9.81 -7.85
C ASN A 190 4.97 8.57 -7.42
N VAL A 191 4.46 7.79 -6.50
CA VAL A 191 5.05 6.49 -6.14
C VAL A 191 5.22 5.60 -7.38
N SER A 192 4.31 5.73 -8.37
CA SER A 192 4.38 5.02 -9.66
C SER A 192 5.61 5.35 -10.51
N GLN A 193 6.32 6.44 -10.22
CA GLN A 193 7.54 6.84 -10.93
C GLN A 193 8.82 6.40 -10.23
N MET A 194 8.70 5.90 -9.01
CA MET A 194 9.85 5.41 -8.26
C MET A 194 10.42 4.17 -8.93
N LYS A 195 11.73 4.09 -8.88
CA LYS A 195 12.50 2.93 -9.36
C LYS A 195 13.15 2.23 -8.17
N PRO A 196 13.48 0.95 -8.29
CA PRO A 196 14.31 0.28 -7.30
C PRO A 196 15.56 1.10 -6.98
N GLY A 197 15.82 1.29 -5.68
CA GLY A 197 16.89 2.15 -5.15
C GLY A 197 16.47 3.59 -4.82
N ASP A 198 15.29 4.04 -5.24
CA ASP A 198 14.83 5.38 -4.92
C ASP A 198 14.42 5.51 -3.44
N LEU A 199 14.87 6.61 -2.82
CA LEU A 199 14.52 6.99 -1.46
C LEU A 199 14.11 8.47 -1.43
N ALA A 200 12.86 8.73 -1.06
CA ALA A 200 12.30 10.07 -1.01
C ALA A 200 11.76 10.41 0.37
N THR A 201 11.68 11.70 0.68
CA THR A 201 11.11 12.21 1.94
C THR A 201 10.12 13.34 1.67
N VAL A 202 9.06 13.39 2.48
CA VAL A 202 8.07 14.46 2.49
C VAL A 202 7.91 14.96 3.92
N GLU A 203 7.83 16.27 4.11
CA GLU A 203 7.63 16.90 5.42
C GLU A 203 6.30 17.64 5.43
N PHE A 204 5.46 17.34 6.43
CA PHE A 204 4.22 18.07 6.70
C PHE A 204 4.38 18.92 7.96
N LYS A 205 4.05 20.22 7.83
CA LYS A 205 4.06 21.18 8.93
C LYS A 205 2.64 21.59 9.29
N ARG A 206 2.29 21.49 10.56
CA ARG A 206 0.99 21.89 11.09
C ARG A 206 1.17 22.78 12.31
N LYS A 207 0.52 23.93 12.35
CA LYS A 207 0.41 24.74 13.56
C LYS A 207 -0.73 24.22 14.44
N ARG A 208 -0.45 23.98 15.71
CA ARG A 208 -1.48 23.73 16.71
C ARG A 208 -2.21 25.04 17.05
N PRO A 209 -3.42 24.98 17.65
CA PRO A 209 -4.11 26.17 18.18
C PRO A 209 -3.25 26.96 19.19
N THR A 210 -2.31 26.28 19.86
CA THR A 210 -1.32 26.86 20.77
C THR A 210 -0.20 27.65 20.09
N GLY A 211 -0.17 27.70 18.75
CA GLY A 211 0.89 28.34 17.96
C GLY A 211 2.14 27.49 17.72
N VAL A 212 2.26 26.32 18.37
CA VAL A 212 3.39 25.40 18.19
C VAL A 212 3.30 24.73 16.81
N GLU A 213 4.39 24.83 16.04
CA GLU A 213 4.52 24.12 14.76
C GLU A 213 5.04 22.70 15.01
N ILE A 214 4.34 21.71 14.44
CA ILE A 214 4.75 20.32 14.47
C ILE A 214 5.11 19.92 13.03
N ALA A 215 6.29 19.33 12.87
CA ALA A 215 6.74 18.75 11.64
C ALA A 215 6.62 17.21 11.73
N THR A 216 6.03 16.60 10.71
CA THR A 216 6.00 15.14 10.55
C THR A 216 6.75 14.78 9.27
N THR A 217 7.83 14.02 9.41
CA THR A 217 8.62 13.55 8.28
C THR A 217 8.16 12.15 7.90
N ILE A 218 7.97 11.93 6.61
CA ILE A 218 7.62 10.65 6.01
C ILE A 218 8.72 10.31 5.01
N ALA A 219 9.23 9.09 5.07
CA ALA A 219 10.15 8.54 4.09
C ALA A 219 9.49 7.41 3.31
N ILE A 220 9.84 7.29 2.04
CA ILE A 220 9.47 6.14 1.21
C ILE A 220 10.71 5.64 0.49
N GLU A 221 10.98 4.35 0.60
CA GLU A 221 12.05 3.65 -0.09
C GLU A 221 11.48 2.56 -0.98
N TYR A 222 11.89 2.58 -2.25
CA TYR A 222 11.70 1.46 -3.15
C TYR A 222 12.97 0.63 -3.12
N CYS A 223 12.91 -0.52 -2.44
CA CYS A 223 14.07 -1.38 -2.25
C CYS A 223 14.71 -1.76 -3.57
N GLU A 224 16.04 -1.73 -3.63
CA GLU A 224 16.76 -2.26 -4.79
C GLU A 224 16.43 -3.73 -5.02
N ASN A 225 16.31 -4.07 -6.29
CA ASN A 225 16.25 -5.46 -6.71
C ASN A 225 17.64 -6.04 -6.54
N THR A 226 17.81 -6.93 -5.61
CA THR A 226 19.03 -7.70 -5.54
C THR A 226 18.94 -8.80 -6.59
N ALA A 227 19.39 -8.51 -7.81
CA ALA A 227 19.37 -9.42 -8.97
C ALA A 227 20.03 -10.80 -8.72
N GLU A 228 20.73 -10.96 -7.62
CA GLU A 228 21.25 -12.24 -7.15
C GLU A 228 20.19 -13.14 -6.48
N TYR A 229 18.97 -12.62 -6.29
CA TYR A 229 17.84 -13.36 -5.71
C TYR A 229 17.03 -14.17 -6.69
N GLY A 230 17.07 -13.85 -7.96
CA GLY A 230 16.63 -14.72 -9.02
C GLY A 230 17.47 -15.98 -9.04
N GLY A 231 17.58 -16.63 -7.86
CA GLY A 231 18.21 -17.92 -7.74
C GLY A 231 17.49 -18.89 -8.66
N LYS A 232 18.25 -19.73 -9.36
CA LYS A 232 17.84 -20.77 -10.33
C LYS A 232 16.49 -21.48 -10.09
N ALA A 233 15.93 -21.39 -8.87
CA ALA A 233 14.61 -21.94 -8.54
C ALA A 233 13.46 -21.06 -9.03
N SER A 234 13.55 -19.71 -8.95
CA SER A 234 12.54 -18.82 -9.49
C SER A 234 12.50 -18.90 -11.01
N ASP A 235 13.66 -18.98 -11.66
CA ASP A 235 13.76 -19.08 -13.11
C ASP A 235 13.18 -20.39 -13.66
N VAL A 236 13.21 -21.45 -12.88
CA VAL A 236 12.66 -22.74 -13.27
C VAL A 236 11.15 -22.83 -13.00
N TYR A 237 10.71 -22.38 -11.84
CA TYR A 237 9.29 -22.54 -11.41
C TYR A 237 8.36 -21.46 -11.96
N PHE A 238 8.89 -20.28 -12.28
CA PHE A 238 8.11 -19.12 -12.71
C PHE A 238 8.33 -18.73 -14.17
N ASN A 239 9.14 -19.49 -14.91
CA ASN A 239 9.30 -19.34 -16.35
C ASN A 239 8.06 -19.94 -17.06
N VAL A 240 6.97 -19.18 -17.03
CA VAL A 240 5.72 -19.51 -17.73
C VAL A 240 5.59 -18.66 -18.98
N ASP A 241 4.80 -19.11 -19.96
CA ASP A 241 4.61 -18.38 -21.24
C ASP A 241 4.08 -16.95 -21.07
N ASP A 242 3.43 -16.66 -19.95
CA ASP A 242 3.04 -15.28 -19.63
C ASP A 242 4.22 -14.54 -18.98
N VAL A 243 5.02 -13.87 -19.81
CA VAL A 243 6.18 -13.06 -19.41
C VAL A 243 5.82 -12.08 -18.28
N ARG A 244 4.60 -11.60 -18.22
CA ARG A 244 4.13 -10.64 -17.20
C ARG A 244 3.99 -11.27 -15.83
N VAL A 245 3.50 -12.53 -15.77
CA VAL A 245 3.45 -13.30 -14.52
C VAL A 245 4.86 -13.58 -14.03
N THR A 246 5.75 -13.88 -14.96
CA THR A 246 7.17 -14.05 -14.68
C THR A 246 7.76 -12.76 -14.12
N ASP A 247 7.67 -11.64 -14.82
CA ASP A 247 8.20 -10.34 -14.40
C ASP A 247 7.61 -9.86 -13.07
N MET A 248 6.30 -10.11 -12.83
CA MET A 248 5.65 -9.78 -11.57
C MET A 248 6.25 -10.56 -10.38
N ILE A 249 6.62 -11.80 -10.59
CA ILE A 249 7.12 -12.69 -9.53
C ILE A 249 8.64 -12.55 -9.38
N THR A 250 9.37 -12.42 -10.50
CA THR A 250 10.84 -12.41 -10.52
C THR A 250 11.44 -11.01 -10.42
N ASP A 251 10.84 -10.02 -11.04
CA ASP A 251 11.40 -8.66 -11.14
C ASP A 251 10.71 -7.64 -10.23
N GLY A 252 9.66 -8.09 -9.48
CA GLY A 252 8.94 -7.28 -8.50
C GLY A 252 8.37 -5.99 -9.04
N SER A 253 8.22 -5.93 -10.36
CA SER A 253 7.48 -4.83 -10.97
C SER A 253 6.11 -4.73 -10.30
N PHE A 254 5.62 -3.52 -10.12
CA PHE A 254 4.25 -3.37 -9.64
C PHE A 254 3.36 -4.33 -10.40
N ALA A 255 2.61 -5.18 -9.70
CA ALA A 255 1.65 -6.08 -10.30
C ALA A 255 0.56 -5.23 -10.95
N VAL A 256 0.88 -4.65 -12.10
CA VAL A 256 -0.08 -3.87 -12.88
C VAL A 256 -1.06 -4.86 -13.43
N ALA A 257 -2.27 -4.86 -12.89
CA ALA A 257 -3.35 -5.65 -13.43
C ALA A 257 -3.45 -5.37 -14.94
N ASN A 258 -3.48 -6.43 -15.72
CA ASN A 258 -3.51 -6.27 -17.16
C ASN A 258 -4.94 -5.94 -17.59
N TYR A 259 -5.15 -4.70 -17.90
CA TYR A 259 -6.44 -4.24 -18.38
C TYR A 259 -6.56 -4.43 -19.89
N PRO A 260 -7.76 -4.80 -20.37
CA PRO A 260 -7.97 -5.07 -21.78
C PRO A 260 -7.58 -3.88 -22.65
N LYS A 261 -6.69 -4.10 -23.61
CA LYS A 261 -6.34 -3.12 -24.64
C LYS A 261 -7.34 -3.18 -25.79
N CYS A 262 -7.64 -2.03 -26.40
CA CYS A 262 -8.58 -2.00 -27.51
C CYS A 262 -7.98 -2.69 -28.74
N PRO A 263 -8.63 -3.76 -29.24
CA PRO A 263 -8.15 -4.44 -30.45
C PRO A 263 -8.49 -3.69 -31.73
N HIS A 264 -9.28 -2.61 -31.65
CA HIS A 264 -9.79 -1.90 -32.83
C HIS A 264 -9.04 -0.60 -33.08
N HIS A 265 -8.72 -0.34 -34.33
CA HIS A 265 -8.31 0.99 -34.76
C HIS A 265 -9.55 1.91 -34.85
N PHE A 266 -9.47 3.07 -34.25
CA PHE A 266 -10.55 4.04 -34.23
C PHE A 266 -10.04 5.48 -34.39
N THR A 267 -10.94 6.34 -34.81
CA THR A 267 -10.70 7.79 -34.98
C THR A 267 -11.74 8.58 -34.17
N ALA A 268 -11.60 9.89 -34.12
CA ALA A 268 -12.58 10.77 -33.49
C ALA A 268 -14.02 10.60 -34.03
N LYS A 269 -14.18 10.17 -35.28
CA LYS A 269 -15.50 9.92 -35.91
C LYS A 269 -16.24 8.74 -35.27
N ASN A 270 -15.52 7.84 -34.63
CA ASN A 270 -16.09 6.67 -33.94
C ASN A 270 -16.66 7.01 -32.58
N VAL A 271 -16.33 8.15 -31.99
CA VAL A 271 -16.80 8.59 -30.66
C VAL A 271 -18.27 9.00 -30.76
N LYS A 272 -19.12 8.39 -29.92
CA LYS A 272 -20.56 8.67 -29.83
C LYS A 272 -20.88 9.50 -28.60
N LEU A 273 -20.17 9.28 -27.51
CA LEU A 273 -20.32 9.97 -26.24
C LEU A 273 -18.96 10.08 -25.56
N THR A 274 -18.72 11.16 -24.85
CA THR A 274 -17.59 11.30 -23.94
C THR A 274 -18.11 11.55 -22.53
N CYS A 275 -17.61 10.78 -21.58
CA CYS A 275 -17.85 10.96 -20.17
C CYS A 275 -16.48 11.24 -19.49
N TRP A 276 -16.47 12.19 -18.60
CA TRP A 276 -15.30 12.56 -17.82
C TRP A 276 -15.47 12.04 -16.40
N ILE A 277 -14.45 11.36 -15.88
CA ILE A 277 -14.40 10.91 -14.51
C ILE A 277 -13.24 11.67 -13.85
N LEU A 278 -13.62 12.56 -12.94
CA LEU A 278 -12.69 13.37 -12.17
C LEU A 278 -12.40 12.64 -10.88
N THR A 279 -11.14 12.37 -10.62
CA THR A 279 -10.66 11.76 -9.38
C THR A 279 -9.83 12.78 -8.62
N ASP A 280 -9.32 12.42 -7.42
CA ASP A 280 -8.45 13.29 -6.64
C ASP A 280 -7.16 13.66 -7.38
N GLU A 281 -6.68 12.79 -8.27
CA GLU A 281 -5.37 12.91 -8.89
C GLU A 281 -5.39 12.86 -10.42
N THR A 282 -6.52 12.48 -11.01
CA THR A 282 -6.58 12.14 -12.43
C THR A 282 -7.89 12.59 -13.05
N ILE A 283 -7.82 12.91 -14.32
CA ILE A 283 -9.01 13.06 -15.17
C ILE A 283 -9.02 11.89 -16.14
N LEU A 284 -9.96 10.97 -15.96
CA LEU A 284 -10.20 9.87 -16.90
C LEU A 284 -11.21 10.29 -17.94
N ARG A 285 -10.90 10.04 -19.20
CA ARG A 285 -11.83 10.26 -20.30
C ARG A 285 -12.36 8.91 -20.78
N CYS A 286 -13.66 8.68 -20.53
CA CYS A 286 -14.37 7.49 -21.01
C CYS A 286 -15.13 7.84 -22.31
N ARG A 287 -14.79 7.18 -23.39
CA ARG A 287 -15.43 7.41 -24.71
C ARG A 287 -16.24 6.19 -25.12
N LEU A 288 -17.54 6.39 -25.36
CA LEU A 288 -18.37 5.38 -26.02
C LEU A 288 -18.01 5.36 -27.50
N MET A 289 -17.47 4.24 -27.94
CA MET A 289 -16.99 4.03 -29.29
C MET A 289 -17.94 3.15 -30.08
N LYS A 290 -18.09 3.45 -31.38
CA LYS A 290 -18.77 2.55 -32.34
C LYS A 290 -17.84 2.33 -33.53
N VAL A 291 -17.40 1.08 -33.68
CA VAL A 291 -16.57 0.63 -34.80
C VAL A 291 -17.30 -0.51 -35.50
N GLY A 292 -17.78 -0.26 -36.71
CA GLY A 292 -18.64 -1.21 -37.41
C GLY A 292 -19.93 -1.50 -36.62
N ARG A 293 -20.13 -2.78 -36.23
CA ARG A 293 -21.27 -3.23 -35.39
C ARG A 293 -20.96 -3.24 -33.90
N GLU A 294 -19.70 -3.04 -33.53
CA GLU A 294 -19.28 -3.13 -32.14
C GLU A 294 -19.39 -1.80 -31.41
N VAL A 295 -19.83 -1.87 -30.18
CA VAL A 295 -19.96 -0.73 -29.26
C VAL A 295 -19.24 -1.08 -27.95
N PHE A 296 -18.29 -0.23 -27.57
CA PHE A 296 -17.47 -0.42 -26.39
C PHE A 296 -17.07 0.93 -25.77
N PHE A 297 -16.58 0.89 -24.54
CA PHE A 297 -15.98 2.05 -23.89
C PHE A 297 -14.46 1.99 -24.01
N PHE A 298 -13.86 3.12 -24.28
CA PHE A 298 -12.41 3.30 -24.25
C PHE A 298 -12.05 4.38 -23.23
N VAL A 299 -11.15 4.02 -22.31
CA VAL A 299 -10.73 4.87 -21.19
C VAL A 299 -9.28 5.24 -21.37
N ASP A 300 -9.02 6.54 -21.37
CA ASP A 300 -7.68 7.13 -21.31
C ASP A 300 -7.58 8.16 -20.18
N SER A 301 -6.38 8.49 -19.76
CA SER A 301 -6.14 9.45 -18.69
C SER A 301 -5.50 10.74 -19.20
N ILE A 302 -5.88 11.85 -18.57
CA ILE A 302 -5.23 13.14 -18.76
C ILE A 302 -4.39 13.40 -17.52
N LYS A 303 -3.12 13.05 -17.58
CA LYS A 303 -2.16 13.25 -16.48
C LYS A 303 -1.04 14.16 -16.95
N ARG A 304 -0.59 15.02 -16.09
CA ARG A 304 0.61 15.82 -16.27
C ARG A 304 1.49 15.69 -15.04
N PHE A 305 2.74 15.30 -15.26
CA PHE A 305 3.75 15.29 -14.21
C PHE A 305 4.39 16.66 -14.09
N VAL A 306 4.27 17.29 -12.94
CA VAL A 306 4.93 18.55 -12.62
C VAL A 306 5.94 18.29 -11.52
N LYS A 307 7.23 18.54 -11.81
CA LYS A 307 8.28 18.49 -10.80
C LYS A 307 8.33 19.87 -10.15
N LEU A 308 7.98 19.94 -8.87
CA LEU A 308 8.10 21.16 -8.09
C LEU A 308 9.55 21.35 -7.61
N PRO A 309 10.01 22.61 -7.45
CA PRO A 309 11.34 22.88 -6.92
C PRO A 309 11.51 22.27 -5.53
N GLY A 310 12.57 21.48 -5.34
CA GLY A 310 12.88 20.81 -4.07
C GLY A 310 12.23 19.42 -3.87
N GLU A 311 11.41 18.95 -4.78
CA GLU A 311 10.88 17.58 -4.77
C GLU A 311 11.78 16.61 -5.53
N THR A 312 12.04 15.46 -4.90
CA THR A 312 12.83 14.38 -5.52
C THR A 312 12.00 13.62 -6.56
N ILE A 313 10.68 13.57 -6.34
CA ILE A 313 9.68 12.95 -7.21
C ILE A 313 8.73 14.04 -7.69
N GLY A 314 8.51 14.15 -9.00
CA GLY A 314 7.59 15.13 -9.58
C GLY A 314 6.15 14.94 -9.09
N THR A 315 5.41 16.02 -8.95
CA THR A 315 3.99 15.97 -8.54
C THR A 315 3.11 15.62 -9.73
N MET A 316 2.27 14.59 -9.59
CA MET A 316 1.27 14.26 -10.60
C MET A 316 0.04 15.15 -10.39
N GLN A 317 -0.28 15.99 -11.37
CA GLN A 317 -1.47 16.82 -11.34
C GLN A 317 -2.33 16.55 -12.57
N PRO A 318 -3.67 16.53 -12.43
CA PRO A 318 -4.57 16.54 -13.57
C PRO A 318 -4.35 17.80 -14.41
N ASP A 319 -4.41 17.67 -15.71
CA ASP A 319 -4.36 18.82 -16.63
C ASP A 319 -5.76 19.49 -16.68
N TRP A 320 -6.08 20.25 -15.64
CA TRP A 320 -7.37 20.92 -15.48
C TRP A 320 -7.64 21.95 -16.59
N GLU A 321 -6.62 22.66 -17.05
CA GLU A 321 -6.76 23.63 -18.15
C GLU A 321 -7.16 22.93 -19.43
N ARG A 322 -6.51 21.80 -19.73
CA ARG A 322 -6.86 20.99 -20.88
C ARG A 322 -8.25 20.39 -20.77
N TYR A 323 -8.63 19.92 -19.58
CA TYR A 323 -9.98 19.43 -19.31
C TYR A 323 -11.03 20.51 -19.58
N GLU A 324 -10.87 21.69 -19.00
CA GLU A 324 -11.80 22.82 -19.18
C GLU A 324 -11.89 23.25 -20.64
N ALA A 325 -10.75 23.39 -21.34
CA ALA A 325 -10.71 23.72 -22.75
C ALA A 325 -11.44 22.69 -23.64
N ILE A 326 -11.44 21.41 -23.26
CA ILE A 326 -12.14 20.36 -23.99
C ILE A 326 -13.61 20.34 -23.61
N ARG A 327 -13.93 20.50 -22.32
CA ARG A 327 -15.30 20.54 -21.79
C ARG A 327 -16.12 21.64 -22.47
N ASP A 328 -15.57 22.84 -22.57
CA ASP A 328 -16.26 23.99 -23.14
C ASP A 328 -16.56 23.87 -24.64
N LYS A 329 -15.75 23.08 -25.35
CA LYS A 329 -15.95 22.84 -26.79
C LYS A 329 -17.00 21.79 -27.13
N ARG A 330 -17.49 20.98 -26.16
CA ARG A 330 -18.36 19.82 -26.42
C ARG A 330 -19.52 19.74 -25.43
N ARG A 331 -20.25 20.84 -25.25
CA ARG A 331 -21.32 20.94 -24.25
C ARG A 331 -22.44 19.89 -24.38
N ASP A 332 -22.72 19.41 -25.59
CA ASP A 332 -23.93 18.59 -25.82
C ASP A 332 -23.75 17.09 -25.60
N LEU A 333 -22.52 16.59 -25.38
CA LEU A 333 -22.21 15.15 -25.27
C LEU A 333 -21.30 14.79 -24.12
N THR A 334 -21.11 15.67 -23.13
CA THR A 334 -20.14 15.45 -22.05
C THR A 334 -20.83 15.36 -20.72
N TYR A 335 -20.66 14.24 -20.03
CA TYR A 335 -21.02 14.05 -18.64
C TYR A 335 -19.76 14.09 -17.79
N SER A 336 -19.81 14.77 -16.64
CA SER A 336 -18.75 14.76 -15.65
C SER A 336 -19.23 14.02 -14.41
N LEU A 337 -18.38 13.13 -13.92
CA LEU A 337 -18.56 12.39 -12.69
C LEU A 337 -17.37 12.70 -11.79
N GLU A 338 -17.64 13.02 -10.55
CA GLU A 338 -16.61 13.35 -9.58
C GLU A 338 -16.51 12.23 -8.54
N PHE A 339 -15.31 11.77 -8.30
CA PHE A 339 -14.98 10.76 -7.32
C PHE A 339 -13.87 11.26 -6.41
N SER A 340 -14.01 11.04 -5.14
CA SER A 340 -12.98 11.32 -4.16
C SER A 340 -12.82 10.18 -3.16
N SER A 341 -11.61 9.97 -2.72
CA SER A 341 -11.30 9.15 -1.56
C SER A 341 -11.67 9.84 -0.24
N ASP A 342 -11.77 11.20 -0.25
CA ASP A 342 -12.19 11.99 0.89
C ASP A 342 -13.72 12.19 0.88
N PRO A 343 -14.45 11.64 1.87
CA PRO A 343 -15.92 11.79 1.94
C PRO A 343 -16.38 13.22 2.19
N THR A 344 -15.48 14.13 2.58
CA THR A 344 -15.80 15.54 2.83
C THR A 344 -15.70 16.43 1.59
N HIS A 345 -14.97 15.97 0.58
CA HIS A 345 -14.63 16.77 -0.61
C HIS A 345 -15.73 16.79 -1.66
N PHE A 346 -16.55 15.74 -1.73
CA PHE A 346 -17.63 15.63 -2.70
C PHE A 346 -18.95 15.28 -2.00
N THR A 347 -20.00 15.95 -2.42
CA THR A 347 -21.33 15.82 -1.84
C THR A 347 -21.95 14.43 -1.99
N ASN A 348 -21.38 13.56 -2.84
CA ASN A 348 -21.91 12.21 -3.04
C ASN A 348 -20.88 11.19 -3.57
N PRO A 349 -19.99 10.65 -2.70
CA PRO A 349 -18.98 9.67 -3.09
C PRO A 349 -19.55 8.30 -3.50
N THR A 350 -20.86 8.08 -3.33
CA THR A 350 -21.55 6.82 -3.67
C THR A 350 -22.16 6.81 -5.07
N MET A 351 -21.93 7.84 -5.86
CA MET A 351 -22.62 8.13 -7.11
C MET A 351 -22.60 7.07 -8.22
N PRO A 352 -21.55 6.26 -8.47
CA PRO A 352 -21.53 5.44 -9.69
C PRO A 352 -22.71 4.44 -9.80
N TYR A 353 -23.25 3.97 -8.68
CA TYR A 353 -24.33 2.99 -8.67
C TYR A 353 -25.74 3.60 -8.53
N ALA A 354 -25.85 4.74 -7.92
CA ALA A 354 -27.13 5.41 -7.69
C ALA A 354 -27.59 6.27 -8.86
N ASP A 355 -26.68 6.79 -9.67
CA ASP A 355 -26.99 7.66 -10.79
C ASP A 355 -27.27 6.85 -12.06
N ARG A 356 -28.40 7.14 -12.72
CA ARG A 356 -28.76 6.52 -14.00
C ARG A 356 -27.70 6.73 -15.08
N ARG A 357 -26.93 7.82 -15.01
CA ARG A 357 -25.86 8.15 -15.95
C ARG A 357 -24.66 7.24 -15.83
N THR A 358 -24.49 6.53 -14.71
CA THR A 358 -23.31 5.68 -14.42
C THR A 358 -23.59 4.19 -14.50
N ARG A 359 -24.85 3.77 -14.68
CA ARG A 359 -25.22 2.34 -14.79
C ARG A 359 -24.48 1.59 -15.89
N TRP A 360 -24.09 2.27 -16.95
CA TRP A 360 -23.33 1.69 -18.05
C TRP A 360 -21.95 1.18 -17.63
N LEU A 361 -21.31 1.80 -16.60
CA LEU A 361 -19.95 1.45 -16.19
C LEU A 361 -19.87 0.02 -15.64
N PRO A 362 -20.66 -0.39 -14.62
CA PRO A 362 -20.69 -1.77 -14.18
C PRO A 362 -21.15 -2.77 -15.25
N GLU A 363 -22.07 -2.37 -16.11
CA GLU A 363 -22.56 -3.22 -17.19
C GLU A 363 -21.49 -3.45 -18.26
N ALA A 364 -20.73 -2.42 -18.64
CA ALA A 364 -19.64 -2.52 -19.58
C ALA A 364 -18.49 -3.38 -19.04
N LEU A 365 -18.17 -3.27 -17.74
CA LEU A 365 -17.17 -4.10 -17.08
C LEU A 365 -17.58 -5.58 -17.08
N ARG A 366 -18.84 -5.89 -16.68
CA ARG A 366 -19.36 -7.27 -16.68
C ARG A 366 -19.42 -7.88 -18.08
N ALA A 367 -19.65 -7.06 -19.09
CA ALA A 367 -19.74 -7.49 -20.48
C ALA A 367 -18.37 -7.55 -21.18
N ASN A 368 -17.26 -7.28 -20.50
CA ASN A 368 -15.91 -7.15 -21.08
C ASN A 368 -15.88 -6.18 -22.27
N ARG A 369 -16.64 -5.10 -22.19
CA ARG A 369 -16.77 -4.07 -23.26
C ARG A 369 -16.10 -2.77 -22.87
N ILE A 370 -15.09 -2.82 -22.05
CA ILE A 370 -14.30 -1.67 -21.66
C ILE A 370 -12.84 -1.94 -21.96
N PHE A 371 -12.19 -1.02 -22.65
CA PHE A 371 -10.79 -1.08 -23.03
C PHE A 371 -10.06 0.14 -22.50
N PHE A 372 -8.79 0.00 -22.23
CA PHE A 372 -7.97 1.03 -21.62
C PHE A 372 -6.78 1.40 -22.50
N GLU A 373 -6.41 2.67 -22.48
CA GLU A 373 -5.18 3.15 -23.14
C GLU A 373 -3.94 2.56 -22.48
N SER A 374 -3.95 2.56 -21.14
CA SER A 374 -2.86 2.07 -20.32
C SER A 374 -3.39 1.25 -19.13
N ASN A 375 -2.54 0.45 -18.53
CA ASN A 375 -2.88 -0.28 -17.32
C ASN A 375 -3.14 0.69 -16.15
N GLU A 376 -2.44 1.82 -16.12
CA GLU A 376 -2.63 2.88 -15.13
C GLU A 376 -4.05 3.45 -15.17
N ALA A 377 -4.56 3.75 -16.35
CA ALA A 377 -5.94 4.22 -16.51
C ALA A 377 -6.97 3.18 -16.05
N GLY A 378 -6.66 1.90 -16.28
CA GLY A 378 -7.49 0.78 -15.82
C GLY A 378 -7.49 0.67 -14.29
N GLU A 379 -6.33 0.70 -13.70
CA GLU A 379 -6.16 0.58 -12.25
C GLU A 379 -6.79 1.75 -11.50
N GLU A 380 -6.59 2.98 -11.99
CA GLU A 380 -7.21 4.18 -11.44
C GLU A 380 -8.74 4.06 -11.43
N LEU A 381 -9.35 3.69 -12.57
CA LEU A 381 -10.78 3.52 -12.66
C LEU A 381 -11.28 2.43 -11.70
N MET A 382 -10.62 1.27 -11.65
CA MET A 382 -11.02 0.15 -10.80
C MET A 382 -10.90 0.46 -9.32
N TYR A 383 -9.89 1.23 -8.92
CA TYR A 383 -9.75 1.70 -7.56
C TYR A 383 -10.97 2.51 -7.09
N TYR A 384 -11.40 3.48 -7.88
CA TYR A 384 -12.57 4.31 -7.51
C TYR A 384 -13.88 3.54 -7.58
N ILE A 385 -14.02 2.59 -8.51
CA ILE A 385 -15.17 1.68 -8.54
C ILE A 385 -15.22 0.82 -7.26
N ALA A 386 -14.09 0.27 -6.84
CA ALA A 386 -14.03 -0.53 -5.62
C ALA A 386 -14.41 0.30 -4.38
N LEU A 387 -13.89 1.53 -4.25
CA LEU A 387 -14.28 2.45 -3.19
C LEU A 387 -15.78 2.74 -3.19
N ALA A 388 -16.35 3.04 -4.33
CA ALA A 388 -17.78 3.34 -4.47
C ALA A 388 -18.65 2.14 -4.14
N THR A 389 -18.26 0.94 -4.57
CA THR A 389 -19.02 -0.30 -4.31
C THR A 389 -19.06 -0.64 -2.82
N LYS A 390 -17.93 -0.52 -2.13
CA LYS A 390 -17.87 -0.78 -0.68
C LYS A 390 -18.74 0.18 0.13
N ARG A 391 -18.77 1.45 -0.25
CA ARG A 391 -19.59 2.46 0.43
C ARG A 391 -21.08 2.24 0.19
N SER A 392 -21.47 1.77 -0.98
CA SER A 392 -22.87 1.46 -1.26
C SER A 392 -23.39 0.24 -0.50
N VAL A 393 -22.52 -0.76 -0.25
CA VAL A 393 -22.87 -1.95 0.56
C VAL A 393 -22.91 -1.62 2.07
N ALA A 394 -22.12 -0.66 2.54
CA ALA A 394 -22.19 -0.22 3.94
C ALA A 394 -23.36 0.73 4.23
N ALA A 395 -24.03 1.25 3.20
CA ALA A 395 -25.19 2.11 3.31
C ALA A 395 -26.53 1.34 3.14
N LEU A 396 -26.46 0.03 2.86
CA LEU A 396 -27.55 -0.92 2.88
C LEU A 396 -27.56 -1.72 4.19
#